data_74dc04d04774d76e2e0844dcd5d56c65
#
_entry.id   74dc04d04774d76e2e0844dcd5d56c65
#
_cell.length_a   1.000
_cell.length_b   1.000
_cell.length_c   1.000
_cell.angle_alpha   90.00
_cell.angle_beta   90.00
_cell.angle_gamma   90.00
#
_symmetry.space_group_name_H-M   'P 1'
#
loop_
_entity.id
_entity.type
_entity.pdbx_description
1 polymer ?
#
loop_
_entity_poly.entity_id
_entity_poly.type
_entity_poly.pdbx_seq_one_letter_code
_entity_poly.pdbx_strand_id
1 'polypeptide(L)'
;MSFAAGEGGWIAIAGLGPGDDALVTPEVDAALAAATDVVGYIPYVARVAPRAGLALHPSDNRVELDRAAHALELAAQGRRVVVVSSGDPGVFAMASALFEALEVGPAHWRDIDIRVLPGITAMLAAAARAGAPLGHDFCAINLSDNLKPWSLIEKRLRLAAEADFAMAFYNPRSASRPEGFVRTLALLRELCGDARPILFARAVTTAQETLHIVPLGQARADMADMRTMVIVGSSRTRIIERARGPILYTPRGISDEVAG
;
A
#
# COMPACT_ATOMS: atom_id res chain seq x y z
N MET A 1 16.05 -5.35 -17.13
CA MET A 1 15.40 -6.10 -18.24
C MET A 1 14.93 -5.10 -19.28
N SER A 2 15.09 -5.36 -20.58
CA SER A 2 14.68 -4.42 -21.64
C SER A 2 13.19 -4.61 -21.94
N PHE A 3 12.42 -3.52 -21.98
CA PHE A 3 11.06 -3.47 -22.56
C PHE A 3 11.15 -3.26 -24.09
N ALA A 4 12.20 -3.80 -24.73
CA ALA A 4 12.34 -3.74 -26.18
C ALA A 4 11.11 -4.37 -26.85
N ALA A 5 10.74 -3.84 -28.00
CA ALA A 5 9.65 -4.33 -28.84
C ALA A 5 9.91 -5.78 -29.28
N GLY A 6 9.59 -6.74 -28.41
CA GLY A 6 9.43 -8.14 -28.81
C GLY A 6 8.14 -8.29 -29.62
N GLU A 7 8.05 -9.33 -30.43
CA GLU A 7 6.92 -9.58 -31.36
C GLU A 7 5.60 -9.97 -30.66
N GLY A 8 5.49 -9.83 -29.32
CA GLY A 8 4.28 -10.19 -28.55
C GLY A 8 3.80 -9.11 -27.60
N GLY A 9 2.53 -9.17 -27.23
CA GLY A 9 1.96 -8.35 -26.17
C GLY A 9 2.53 -8.74 -24.79
N TRP A 10 2.57 -7.78 -23.89
CA TRP A 10 3.00 -7.99 -22.52
C TRP A 10 2.19 -7.14 -21.52
N ILE A 11 2.20 -7.53 -20.26
CA ILE A 11 1.65 -6.76 -19.14
C ILE A 11 2.76 -6.45 -18.14
N ALA A 12 2.90 -5.17 -17.76
CA ALA A 12 3.64 -4.76 -16.58
C ALA A 12 2.66 -4.21 -15.55
N ILE A 13 2.61 -4.82 -14.36
CA ILE A 13 1.82 -4.30 -13.24
C ILE A 13 2.76 -3.39 -12.44
N ALA A 14 2.57 -2.08 -12.56
CA ALA A 14 3.56 -1.09 -12.16
C ALA A 14 3.16 -0.30 -10.91
N GLY A 15 4.05 -0.27 -9.93
CA GLY A 15 3.90 0.54 -8.72
C GLY A 15 4.35 1.98 -8.93
N LEU A 16 3.39 2.92 -8.92
CA LEU A 16 3.68 4.35 -9.06
C LEU A 16 4.21 5.02 -7.79
N GLY A 17 4.56 4.23 -6.77
CA GLY A 17 4.99 4.77 -5.49
C GLY A 17 3.89 5.51 -4.72
N PRO A 18 4.24 6.11 -3.57
CA PRO A 18 3.25 6.61 -2.59
C PRO A 18 2.65 7.98 -2.94
N GLY A 19 3.23 8.73 -3.89
CA GLY A 19 2.70 10.04 -4.28
C GLY A 19 3.64 10.87 -5.13
N ASP A 20 4.88 11.09 -4.68
CA ASP A 20 5.90 11.85 -5.41
C ASP A 20 6.43 11.05 -6.61
N ASP A 21 6.46 11.66 -7.79
CA ASP A 21 6.95 11.02 -9.02
C ASP A 21 8.46 10.73 -8.96
N ALA A 22 9.23 11.44 -8.14
CA ALA A 22 10.63 11.12 -7.87
C ALA A 22 10.84 9.75 -7.17
N LEU A 23 9.78 9.15 -6.66
CA LEU A 23 9.76 7.82 -6.04
C LEU A 23 9.23 6.71 -6.97
N VAL A 24 8.99 7.01 -8.22
CA VAL A 24 8.75 6.02 -9.27
C VAL A 24 10.08 5.39 -9.66
N THR A 25 10.10 4.07 -9.82
CA THR A 25 11.35 3.38 -10.16
C THR A 25 11.69 3.59 -11.65
N PRO A 26 12.98 3.63 -12.02
CA PRO A 26 13.38 3.74 -13.43
C PRO A 26 12.83 2.60 -14.31
N GLU A 27 12.60 1.42 -13.74
CA GLU A 27 12.00 0.29 -14.45
C GLU A 27 10.53 0.54 -14.80
N VAL A 28 9.77 1.16 -13.89
CA VAL A 28 8.39 1.58 -14.15
C VAL A 28 8.33 2.67 -15.22
N ASP A 29 9.23 3.66 -15.16
CA ASP A 29 9.33 4.70 -16.20
C ASP A 29 9.63 4.10 -17.58
N ALA A 30 10.56 3.13 -17.66
CA ALA A 30 10.87 2.43 -18.89
C ALA A 30 9.67 1.64 -19.44
N ALA A 31 8.91 0.97 -18.58
CA ALA A 31 7.69 0.26 -18.96
C ALA A 31 6.62 1.22 -19.49
N LEU A 32 6.38 2.33 -18.79
CA LEU A 32 5.43 3.37 -19.22
C LEU A 32 5.85 3.98 -20.56
N ALA A 33 7.14 4.23 -20.78
CA ALA A 33 7.65 4.75 -22.05
C ALA A 33 7.42 3.79 -23.22
N ALA A 34 7.53 2.47 -22.98
CA ALA A 34 7.34 1.43 -23.99
C ALA A 34 5.86 1.04 -24.22
N ALA A 35 4.96 1.41 -23.33
CA ALA A 35 3.56 1.02 -23.36
C ALA A 35 2.79 1.59 -24.56
N THR A 36 1.80 0.84 -25.04
CA THR A 36 0.75 1.30 -25.95
C THR A 36 -0.54 1.60 -25.22
N ASP A 37 -0.73 1.00 -24.05
CA ASP A 37 -1.96 1.11 -23.24
C ASP A 37 -1.61 1.22 -21.77
N VAL A 38 -2.33 2.08 -21.04
CA VAL A 38 -2.27 2.19 -19.58
C VAL A 38 -3.65 1.96 -19.01
N VAL A 39 -3.76 0.98 -18.15
CA VAL A 39 -5.02 0.58 -17.50
C VAL A 39 -4.91 0.85 -15.99
N GLY A 40 -5.95 1.41 -15.37
CA GLY A 40 -5.89 1.65 -13.92
C GLY A 40 -7.08 2.39 -13.35
N TYR A 41 -7.04 2.60 -12.02
CA TYR A 41 -7.98 3.46 -11.33
C TYR A 41 -7.78 4.92 -11.77
N ILE A 42 -8.90 5.66 -11.96
CA ILE A 42 -8.91 7.04 -12.48
C ILE A 42 -7.77 7.91 -11.91
N PRO A 43 -7.57 8.05 -10.58
CA PRO A 43 -6.51 8.89 -10.02
C PRO A 43 -5.09 8.42 -10.34
N TYR A 44 -4.89 7.13 -10.61
CA TYR A 44 -3.56 6.59 -10.92
C TYR A 44 -3.24 6.76 -12.39
N VAL A 45 -4.20 6.53 -13.30
CA VAL A 45 -4.05 6.82 -14.71
C VAL A 45 -3.80 8.31 -14.96
N ALA A 46 -4.43 9.19 -14.18
CA ALA A 46 -4.22 10.64 -14.24
C ALA A 46 -2.78 11.11 -13.92
N ARG A 47 -1.96 10.26 -13.29
CA ARG A 47 -0.53 10.52 -13.07
C ARG A 47 0.32 10.24 -14.31
N VAL A 48 -0.20 9.52 -15.28
CA VAL A 48 0.55 9.19 -16.50
C VAL A 48 0.32 10.28 -17.55
N ALA A 49 1.39 10.92 -18.00
CA ALA A 49 1.30 11.95 -19.03
C ALA A 49 0.81 11.36 -20.36
N PRO A 50 -0.23 11.94 -20.98
CA PRO A 50 -0.71 11.51 -22.28
C PRO A 50 0.35 11.78 -23.36
N ARG A 51 0.48 10.88 -24.35
CA ARG A 51 1.37 11.03 -25.49
C ARG A 51 0.79 10.35 -26.73
N ALA A 52 1.29 10.70 -27.91
CA ALA A 52 0.90 10.05 -29.15
C ALA A 52 1.17 8.54 -29.10
N GLY A 53 0.22 7.74 -29.51
CA GLY A 53 0.31 6.28 -29.53
C GLY A 53 0.09 5.60 -28.17
N LEU A 54 -0.27 6.32 -27.11
CA LEU A 54 -0.66 5.79 -25.81
C LEU A 54 -2.17 5.92 -25.61
N ALA A 55 -2.85 4.81 -25.41
CA ALA A 55 -4.24 4.78 -24.99
C ALA A 55 -4.33 4.71 -23.47
N LEU A 56 -5.21 5.53 -22.85
CA LEU A 56 -5.46 5.54 -21.43
C LEU A 56 -6.84 4.94 -21.14
N HIS A 57 -6.89 3.93 -20.27
CA HIS A 57 -8.09 3.19 -19.88
C HIS A 57 -8.39 3.39 -18.38
N PRO A 58 -8.88 4.57 -17.97
CA PRO A 58 -9.28 4.81 -16.60
C PRO A 58 -10.56 4.07 -16.27
N SER A 59 -10.65 3.48 -15.08
CA SER A 59 -11.87 2.85 -14.58
C SER A 59 -12.09 3.21 -13.11
N ASP A 60 -13.33 3.10 -12.64
CA ASP A 60 -13.70 3.44 -11.28
C ASP A 60 -13.21 2.39 -10.26
N ASN A 61 -13.39 2.68 -8.97
CA ASN A 61 -13.10 1.77 -7.90
C ASN A 61 -14.10 0.59 -7.90
N ARG A 62 -13.71 -0.55 -7.29
CA ARG A 62 -14.51 -1.79 -7.15
C ARG A 62 -14.75 -2.58 -8.44
N VAL A 63 -13.97 -2.33 -9.47
CA VAL A 63 -13.97 -3.09 -10.73
C VAL A 63 -12.59 -3.70 -11.01
N GLU A 64 -11.90 -4.13 -9.96
CA GLU A 64 -10.51 -4.61 -10.05
C GLU A 64 -10.39 -5.83 -10.97
N LEU A 65 -11.31 -6.80 -10.88
CA LEU A 65 -11.31 -8.00 -11.75
C LEU A 65 -11.63 -7.66 -13.21
N ASP A 66 -12.61 -6.79 -13.45
CA ASP A 66 -12.96 -6.35 -14.82
C ASP A 66 -11.81 -5.57 -15.44
N ARG A 67 -11.13 -4.72 -14.65
CA ARG A 67 -9.92 -4.00 -15.06
C ARG A 67 -8.79 -4.95 -15.40
N ALA A 68 -8.60 -6.00 -14.60
CA ALA A 68 -7.61 -7.03 -14.83
C ALA A 68 -7.90 -7.82 -16.12
N ALA A 69 -9.14 -8.26 -16.30
CA ALA A 69 -9.58 -8.96 -17.51
C ALA A 69 -9.40 -8.09 -18.77
N HIS A 70 -9.75 -6.79 -18.69
CA HIS A 70 -9.54 -5.86 -19.80
C HIS A 70 -8.04 -5.72 -20.17
N ALA A 71 -7.15 -5.63 -19.18
CA ALA A 71 -5.72 -5.57 -19.43
C ALA A 71 -5.18 -6.85 -20.08
N LEU A 72 -5.63 -8.02 -19.61
CA LEU A 72 -5.27 -9.33 -20.16
C LEU A 72 -5.73 -9.46 -21.62
N GLU A 73 -6.96 -9.05 -21.92
CA GLU A 73 -7.49 -9.08 -23.29
C GLU A 73 -6.69 -8.18 -24.25
N LEU A 74 -6.33 -6.96 -23.83
CA LEU A 74 -5.48 -6.07 -24.62
C LEU A 74 -4.12 -6.70 -24.93
N ALA A 75 -3.48 -7.31 -23.92
CA ALA A 75 -2.18 -7.94 -24.09
C ALA A 75 -2.26 -9.19 -24.99
N ALA A 76 -3.32 -9.98 -24.89
CA ALA A 76 -3.58 -11.11 -25.79
C ALA A 76 -3.72 -10.68 -27.26
N GLN A 77 -4.14 -9.44 -27.50
CA GLN A 77 -4.20 -8.82 -28.85
C GLN A 77 -2.85 -8.22 -29.30
N GLY A 78 -1.75 -8.50 -28.58
CA GLY A 78 -0.41 -8.01 -28.93
C GLY A 78 -0.10 -6.60 -28.42
N ARG A 79 -0.94 -6.05 -27.53
CA ARG A 79 -0.72 -4.70 -26.95
C ARG A 79 0.30 -4.76 -25.81
N ARG A 80 1.04 -3.66 -25.60
CA ARG A 80 1.99 -3.48 -24.52
C ARG A 80 1.30 -2.69 -23.40
N VAL A 81 0.83 -3.41 -22.39
CA VAL A 81 -0.08 -2.89 -21.36
C VAL A 81 0.66 -2.63 -20.06
N VAL A 82 0.51 -1.42 -19.49
CA VAL A 82 0.91 -1.14 -18.13
C VAL A 82 -0.34 -0.99 -17.26
N VAL A 83 -0.47 -1.85 -16.25
CA VAL A 83 -1.50 -1.71 -15.20
C VAL A 83 -0.92 -0.91 -14.05
N VAL A 84 -1.38 0.34 -13.88
CA VAL A 84 -0.84 1.23 -12.85
C VAL A 84 -1.54 1.07 -11.52
N SER A 85 -0.75 1.04 -10.44
CA SER A 85 -1.19 0.93 -9.07
C SER A 85 -0.45 1.93 -8.18
N SER A 86 -1.10 2.48 -7.17
CA SER A 86 -0.41 3.30 -6.16
C SER A 86 0.46 2.42 -5.26
N GLY A 87 1.56 2.98 -4.74
CA GLY A 87 2.48 2.25 -3.89
C GLY A 87 3.17 1.10 -4.63
N ASP A 88 3.07 -0.09 -4.08
CA ASP A 88 3.54 -1.35 -4.66
C ASP A 88 2.35 -2.19 -5.14
N PRO A 89 2.38 -2.76 -6.36
CA PRO A 89 1.25 -3.51 -6.91
C PRO A 89 0.99 -4.85 -6.23
N GLY A 90 1.97 -5.40 -5.51
CA GLY A 90 1.86 -6.65 -4.74
C GLY A 90 1.36 -6.46 -3.31
N VAL A 91 1.23 -5.20 -2.82
CA VAL A 91 0.83 -4.92 -1.44
C VAL A 91 -0.61 -4.40 -1.39
N PHE A 92 -1.57 -5.32 -1.21
CA PHE A 92 -3.02 -5.05 -1.18
C PHE A 92 -3.53 -4.25 -2.39
N ALA A 93 -3.02 -4.56 -3.58
CA ALA A 93 -3.21 -3.80 -4.80
C ALA A 93 -3.45 -4.71 -6.03
N MET A 94 -3.23 -4.19 -7.24
CA MET A 94 -3.72 -4.79 -8.50
C MET A 94 -3.10 -6.12 -8.91
N ALA A 95 -1.90 -6.50 -8.41
CA ALA A 95 -1.26 -7.74 -8.86
C ALA A 95 -2.10 -8.98 -8.52
N SER A 96 -2.65 -9.07 -7.31
CA SER A 96 -3.50 -10.20 -6.93
C SER A 96 -4.76 -10.29 -7.80
N ALA A 97 -5.44 -9.17 -8.05
CA ALA A 97 -6.63 -9.14 -8.89
C ALA A 97 -6.34 -9.57 -10.33
N LEU A 98 -5.15 -9.23 -10.87
CA LEU A 98 -4.76 -9.66 -12.19
C LEU A 98 -4.49 -11.17 -12.23
N PHE A 99 -3.82 -11.71 -11.24
CA PHE A 99 -3.58 -13.15 -11.16
C PHE A 99 -4.86 -13.96 -10.89
N GLU A 100 -5.80 -13.43 -10.08
CA GLU A 100 -7.13 -14.02 -9.91
C GLU A 100 -7.91 -14.06 -11.24
N ALA A 101 -7.89 -12.98 -12.04
CA ALA A 101 -8.51 -12.97 -13.35
C ALA A 101 -7.82 -13.94 -14.34
N LEU A 102 -6.49 -14.01 -14.31
CA LEU A 102 -5.70 -14.93 -15.13
C LEU A 102 -6.02 -16.41 -14.81
N GLU A 103 -6.20 -16.74 -13.52
CA GLU A 103 -6.45 -18.12 -13.07
C GLU A 103 -7.75 -18.67 -13.64
N VAL A 104 -8.81 -17.86 -13.65
CA VAL A 104 -10.15 -18.28 -14.11
C VAL A 104 -10.44 -17.93 -15.57
N GLY A 105 -9.57 -17.15 -16.20
CA GLY A 105 -9.73 -16.66 -17.55
C GLY A 105 -9.39 -17.68 -18.65
N PRO A 106 -9.50 -17.26 -19.93
CA PRO A 106 -9.16 -18.11 -21.07
C PRO A 106 -7.72 -18.63 -21.02
N ALA A 107 -7.52 -19.87 -21.47
CA ALA A 107 -6.21 -20.54 -21.39
C ALA A 107 -5.07 -19.76 -22.11
N HIS A 108 -5.38 -19.10 -23.23
CA HIS A 108 -4.38 -18.33 -24.00
C HIS A 108 -3.82 -17.12 -23.25
N TRP A 109 -4.48 -16.62 -22.20
CA TRP A 109 -3.91 -15.54 -21.38
C TRP A 109 -2.66 -15.99 -20.61
N ARG A 110 -2.50 -17.28 -20.35
CA ARG A 110 -1.35 -17.84 -19.62
C ARG A 110 -0.03 -17.76 -20.39
N ASP A 111 -0.10 -17.50 -21.69
CA ASP A 111 1.08 -17.33 -22.57
C ASP A 111 1.57 -15.87 -22.60
N ILE A 112 0.84 -14.92 -21.99
CA ILE A 112 1.22 -13.50 -21.92
C ILE A 112 2.45 -13.32 -21.02
N ASP A 113 3.45 -12.56 -21.46
CA ASP A 113 4.56 -12.11 -20.60
C ASP A 113 4.02 -11.11 -19.57
N ILE A 114 3.93 -11.55 -18.32
CA ILE A 114 3.42 -10.73 -17.20
C ILE A 114 4.56 -10.44 -16.21
N ARG A 115 4.77 -9.16 -15.92
CA ARG A 115 5.81 -8.68 -15.01
C ARG A 115 5.20 -7.82 -13.92
N VAL A 116 5.63 -8.04 -12.67
CA VAL A 116 5.29 -7.18 -11.53
C VAL A 116 6.48 -6.26 -11.26
N LEU A 117 6.28 -4.96 -11.43
CA LEU A 117 7.32 -3.94 -11.21
C LEU A 117 7.08 -3.29 -9.85
N PRO A 118 8.00 -3.46 -8.90
CA PRO A 118 7.81 -2.99 -7.55
C PRO A 118 7.76 -1.46 -7.46
N GLY A 119 7.09 -0.97 -6.44
CA GLY A 119 7.06 0.43 -6.08
C GLY A 119 7.20 0.63 -4.57
N ILE A 120 7.53 1.85 -4.15
CA ILE A 120 7.60 2.17 -2.73
C ILE A 120 6.19 2.19 -2.16
N THR A 121 5.86 1.22 -1.32
CA THR A 121 4.56 1.15 -0.66
C THR A 121 4.41 2.23 0.42
N ALA A 122 3.17 2.67 0.66
CA ALA A 122 2.86 3.73 1.64
C ALA A 122 3.40 3.45 3.05
N MET A 123 3.45 2.18 3.46
CA MET A 123 4.01 1.77 4.76
C MET A 123 5.49 2.17 4.89
N LEU A 124 6.31 1.85 3.89
CA LEU A 124 7.73 2.17 3.92
C LEU A 124 7.97 3.68 3.80
N ALA A 125 7.18 4.38 2.99
CA ALA A 125 7.25 5.83 2.87
C ALA A 125 6.88 6.52 4.20
N ALA A 126 5.80 6.11 4.87
CA ALA A 126 5.39 6.63 6.16
C ALA A 126 6.44 6.37 7.25
N ALA A 127 7.00 5.15 7.28
CA ALA A 127 8.04 4.79 8.22
C ALA A 127 9.30 5.66 8.03
N ALA A 128 9.75 5.86 6.79
CA ALA A 128 10.91 6.67 6.46
C ALA A 128 10.72 8.16 6.83
N ARG A 129 9.50 8.70 6.68
CA ARG A 129 9.18 10.07 7.09
C ARG A 129 9.18 10.26 8.62
N ALA A 130 8.75 9.24 9.37
CA ALA A 130 8.70 9.30 10.83
C ALA A 130 10.02 8.90 11.50
N GLY A 131 10.88 8.16 10.81
CA GLY A 131 12.14 7.62 11.35
C GLY A 131 12.34 6.15 10.98
N ALA A 132 12.25 5.24 11.95
CA ALA A 132 12.40 3.80 11.74
C ALA A 132 11.45 2.97 12.66
N PRO A 133 10.12 3.21 12.64
CA PRO A 133 9.19 2.47 13.50
C PRO A 133 9.10 0.98 13.17
N LEU A 134 9.54 0.57 11.97
CA LEU A 134 9.59 -0.80 11.49
C LEU A 134 11.00 -1.42 11.62
N GLY A 135 11.80 -0.95 12.57
CA GLY A 135 13.19 -1.37 12.76
C GLY A 135 13.38 -2.74 13.42
N HIS A 136 12.31 -3.35 13.90
CA HIS A 136 12.20 -4.72 14.41
C HIS A 136 11.09 -5.46 13.67
N ASP A 137 10.69 -6.66 14.15
CA ASP A 137 9.62 -7.43 13.51
C ASP A 137 8.31 -6.63 13.42
N PHE A 138 7.68 -6.69 12.26
CA PHE A 138 6.46 -5.96 11.99
C PHE A 138 5.52 -6.75 11.08
N CYS A 139 4.27 -6.34 11.04
CA CYS A 139 3.29 -6.88 10.11
C CYS A 139 2.47 -5.78 9.43
N ALA A 140 1.95 -6.09 8.22
CA ALA A 140 1.02 -5.25 7.49
C ALA A 140 -0.37 -5.88 7.48
N ILE A 141 -1.39 -5.11 7.87
CA ILE A 141 -2.78 -5.56 7.94
C ILE A 141 -3.67 -4.60 7.14
N ASN A 142 -4.43 -5.14 6.19
CA ASN A 142 -5.47 -4.38 5.51
C ASN A 142 -6.76 -4.42 6.35
N LEU A 143 -7.22 -3.28 6.83
CA LEU A 143 -8.43 -3.14 7.67
C LEU A 143 -9.72 -3.10 6.85
N SER A 144 -9.65 -3.19 5.52
CA SER A 144 -10.85 -3.33 4.70
C SER A 144 -11.51 -4.69 4.92
N ASP A 145 -12.80 -4.66 5.21
CA ASP A 145 -13.68 -5.83 5.37
C ASP A 145 -14.51 -6.14 4.10
N ASN A 146 -14.18 -5.52 2.97
CA ASN A 146 -14.86 -5.77 1.70
C ASN A 146 -14.66 -7.21 1.20
N LEU A 147 -13.49 -7.81 1.43
CA LEU A 147 -13.11 -9.13 0.91
C LEU A 147 -12.87 -10.17 2.02
N LYS A 148 -13.08 -9.81 3.29
CA LYS A 148 -12.91 -10.71 4.43
C LYS A 148 -13.73 -10.23 5.62
N PRO A 149 -14.22 -11.16 6.48
CA PRO A 149 -15.03 -10.79 7.63
C PRO A 149 -14.21 -10.07 8.70
N TRP A 150 -14.86 -9.18 9.46
CA TRP A 150 -14.24 -8.46 10.58
C TRP A 150 -13.60 -9.39 11.61
N SER A 151 -14.21 -10.53 11.91
CA SER A 151 -13.66 -11.52 12.86
C SER A 151 -12.24 -12.00 12.49
N LEU A 152 -11.93 -12.09 11.21
CA LEU A 152 -10.59 -12.43 10.75
C LEU A 152 -9.62 -11.26 10.95
N ILE A 153 -10.05 -10.02 10.73
CA ILE A 153 -9.24 -8.82 11.01
C ILE A 153 -8.95 -8.76 12.50
N GLU A 154 -9.96 -8.87 13.35
CA GLU A 154 -9.81 -8.87 14.81
C GLU A 154 -8.84 -9.95 15.29
N LYS A 155 -8.98 -11.18 14.81
CA LYS A 155 -8.06 -12.27 15.14
C LYS A 155 -6.61 -11.91 14.80
N ARG A 156 -6.37 -11.32 13.62
CA ARG A 156 -5.01 -10.89 13.20
C ARG A 156 -4.45 -9.78 14.08
N LEU A 157 -5.28 -8.81 14.46
CA LEU A 157 -4.90 -7.73 15.37
C LEU A 157 -4.50 -8.26 16.75
N ARG A 158 -5.28 -9.20 17.32
CA ARG A 158 -4.99 -9.83 18.62
C ARG A 158 -3.66 -10.57 18.57
N LEU A 159 -3.44 -11.44 17.59
CA LEU A 159 -2.21 -12.22 17.45
C LEU A 159 -0.98 -11.33 17.20
N ALA A 160 -1.11 -10.26 16.41
CA ALA A 160 -0.02 -9.32 16.16
C ALA A 160 0.33 -8.50 17.41
N ALA A 161 -0.66 -8.11 18.19
CA ALA A 161 -0.46 -7.41 19.47
C ALA A 161 0.16 -8.33 20.53
N GLU A 162 -0.28 -9.60 20.61
CA GLU A 162 0.27 -10.62 21.51
C GLU A 162 1.73 -10.94 21.18
N ALA A 163 2.07 -11.01 19.89
CA ALA A 163 3.44 -11.20 19.43
C ALA A 163 4.30 -9.91 19.48
N ASP A 164 3.75 -8.82 19.96
CA ASP A 164 4.39 -7.50 20.07
C ASP A 164 4.98 -6.95 18.75
N PHE A 165 4.35 -7.26 17.63
CA PHE A 165 4.74 -6.67 16.34
C PHE A 165 4.42 -5.18 16.27
N ALA A 166 5.29 -4.41 15.61
CA ALA A 166 4.84 -3.13 15.06
C ALA A 166 3.86 -3.42 13.91
N MET A 167 2.72 -2.71 13.86
CA MET A 167 1.63 -2.99 12.94
C MET A 167 1.41 -1.82 11.99
N ALA A 168 1.41 -2.07 10.67
CA ALA A 168 1.07 -1.09 9.66
C ALA A 168 -0.33 -1.38 9.07
N PHE A 169 -1.22 -0.39 9.08
CA PHE A 169 -2.62 -0.55 8.67
C PHE A 169 -2.90 0.18 7.37
N TYR A 170 -3.31 -0.59 6.36
CA TYR A 170 -3.85 -0.11 5.10
C TYR A 170 -5.37 0.03 5.17
N ASN A 171 -5.91 1.00 4.44
CA ASN A 171 -7.35 1.26 4.34
C ASN A 171 -8.05 1.37 5.72
N PRO A 172 -7.50 2.18 6.64
CA PRO A 172 -7.99 2.20 8.02
C PRO A 172 -9.45 2.63 8.10
N ARG A 173 -9.86 3.62 7.30
CA ARG A 173 -11.21 4.18 7.36
C ARG A 173 -11.66 4.72 6.01
N SER A 174 -12.93 4.49 5.65
CA SER A 174 -13.59 5.13 4.51
C SER A 174 -14.95 5.68 4.93
N ALA A 175 -15.57 6.50 4.09
CA ALA A 175 -16.92 7.02 4.34
C ALA A 175 -17.96 5.88 4.45
N SER A 176 -17.80 4.80 3.69
CA SER A 176 -18.68 3.62 3.73
C SER A 176 -18.36 2.64 4.87
N ARG A 177 -17.21 2.79 5.56
CA ARG A 177 -16.72 1.90 6.63
C ARG A 177 -16.15 2.71 7.79
N PRO A 178 -16.97 3.54 8.48
CA PRO A 178 -16.48 4.42 9.55
C PRO A 178 -16.11 3.66 10.83
N GLU A 179 -16.80 2.54 11.12
CA GLU A 179 -16.76 1.84 12.41
C GLU A 179 -15.56 0.90 12.55
N GLY A 180 -15.02 0.34 11.46
CA GLY A 180 -13.94 -0.63 11.51
C GLY A 180 -12.71 -0.10 12.25
N PHE A 181 -12.32 1.14 11.99
CA PHE A 181 -11.17 1.75 12.66
C PHE A 181 -11.46 2.15 14.12
N VAL A 182 -12.70 2.52 14.45
CA VAL A 182 -13.12 2.74 15.86
C VAL A 182 -12.92 1.46 16.67
N ARG A 183 -13.39 0.32 16.15
CA ARG A 183 -13.21 -1.01 16.77
C ARG A 183 -11.71 -1.38 16.87
N THR A 184 -10.94 -1.10 15.83
CA THR A 184 -9.48 -1.34 15.85
C THR A 184 -8.81 -0.57 16.99
N LEU A 185 -9.08 0.73 17.14
CA LEU A 185 -8.49 1.54 18.20
C LEU A 185 -8.91 1.08 19.59
N ALA A 186 -10.18 0.71 19.79
CA ALA A 186 -10.67 0.19 21.06
C ALA A 186 -9.95 -1.10 21.45
N LEU A 187 -9.85 -2.05 20.50
CA LEU A 187 -9.15 -3.31 20.67
C LEU A 187 -7.66 -3.12 21.00
N LEU A 188 -6.99 -2.23 20.29
CA LEU A 188 -5.55 -2.01 20.51
C LEU A 188 -5.26 -1.32 21.85
N ARG A 189 -6.15 -0.44 22.34
CA ARG A 189 -6.04 0.11 23.70
C ARG A 189 -6.12 -0.97 24.77
N GLU A 190 -7.07 -1.91 24.62
CA GLU A 190 -7.21 -3.07 25.49
C GLU A 190 -5.93 -3.90 25.51
N LEU A 191 -5.33 -4.18 24.36
CA LEU A 191 -4.21 -5.12 24.22
C LEU A 191 -2.84 -4.48 24.43
N CYS A 192 -2.64 -3.23 24.00
CA CYS A 192 -1.33 -2.58 23.96
C CYS A 192 -1.18 -1.46 24.97
N GLY A 193 -2.28 -1.02 25.59
CA GLY A 193 -2.32 0.10 26.54
C GLY A 193 -2.27 1.48 25.85
N ASP A 194 -2.66 2.50 26.60
CA ASP A 194 -2.85 3.88 26.11
C ASP A 194 -1.55 4.59 25.74
N ALA A 195 -0.42 4.20 26.32
CA ALA A 195 0.88 4.85 26.10
C ALA A 195 1.55 4.42 24.78
N ARG A 196 1.08 3.36 24.11
CA ARG A 196 1.65 2.85 22.86
C ARG A 196 1.68 3.92 21.78
N PRO A 197 2.83 4.22 21.14
CA PRO A 197 2.88 5.22 20.09
C PRO A 197 2.13 4.75 18.84
N ILE A 198 1.37 5.66 18.24
CA ILE A 198 0.71 5.48 16.96
C ILE A 198 1.00 6.67 16.04
N LEU A 199 1.38 6.37 14.80
CA LEU A 199 1.62 7.33 13.73
C LEU A 199 0.43 7.35 12.76
N PHE A 200 -0.04 8.53 12.43
CA PHE A 200 -0.94 8.81 11.31
C PHE A 200 -0.15 9.56 10.24
N ALA A 201 0.11 8.92 9.10
CA ALA A 201 0.82 9.50 7.97
C ALA A 201 -0.16 9.66 6.80
N ARG A 202 -0.69 10.87 6.62
CA ARG A 202 -1.68 11.17 5.59
C ARG A 202 -1.01 11.73 4.37
N ALA A 203 -1.42 11.24 3.19
CA ALA A 203 -0.96 11.70 1.87
C ALA A 203 0.58 11.78 1.78
N VAL A 204 1.25 10.78 2.35
CA VAL A 204 2.71 10.73 2.48
C VAL A 204 3.40 10.94 1.13
N THR A 205 4.47 11.72 1.11
CA THR A 205 5.27 12.15 -0.04
C THR A 205 4.58 13.12 -1.01
N THR A 206 3.39 13.60 -0.72
CA THR A 206 2.74 14.65 -1.52
C THR A 206 2.85 16.02 -0.86
N ALA A 207 2.50 17.09 -1.58
CA ALA A 207 2.42 18.44 -1.02
C ALA A 207 1.39 18.57 0.13
N GLN A 208 0.51 17.59 0.33
CA GLN A 208 -0.49 17.55 1.38
C GLN A 208 -0.11 16.60 2.52
N GLU A 209 1.17 16.21 2.59
CA GLU A 209 1.68 15.32 3.63
C GLU A 209 1.46 15.89 5.03
N THR A 210 0.90 15.08 5.93
CA THR A 210 0.86 15.37 7.36
C THR A 210 1.25 14.12 8.16
N LEU A 211 2.02 14.33 9.23
CA LEU A 211 2.44 13.28 10.14
C LEU A 211 2.02 13.66 11.56
N HIS A 212 1.30 12.77 12.22
CA HIS A 212 0.91 12.93 13.62
C HIS A 212 1.32 11.68 14.41
N ILE A 213 2.18 11.85 15.40
CA ILE A 213 2.56 10.82 16.35
C ILE A 213 1.88 11.16 17.68
N VAL A 214 1.07 10.24 18.19
CA VAL A 214 0.34 10.42 19.46
C VAL A 214 0.37 9.12 20.26
N PRO A 215 0.13 9.16 21.58
CA PRO A 215 -0.21 7.95 22.33
C PRO A 215 -1.53 7.35 21.85
N LEU A 216 -1.65 6.04 21.88
CA LEU A 216 -2.85 5.31 21.42
C LEU A 216 -4.13 5.75 22.16
N GLY A 217 -4.01 6.11 23.45
CA GLY A 217 -5.13 6.67 24.23
C GLY A 217 -5.67 7.99 23.67
N GLN A 218 -4.87 8.77 22.94
CA GLN A 218 -5.27 10.02 22.30
C GLN A 218 -5.68 9.86 20.84
N ALA A 219 -5.48 8.67 20.26
CA ALA A 219 -5.84 8.40 18.87
C ALA A 219 -7.36 8.45 18.67
N ARG A 220 -7.80 9.11 17.61
CA ARG A 220 -9.21 9.16 17.21
C ARG A 220 -9.38 8.65 15.79
N ALA A 221 -10.53 8.04 15.52
CA ALA A 221 -10.81 7.47 14.20
C ALA A 221 -10.88 8.52 13.09
N ASP A 222 -11.24 9.76 13.40
CA ASP A 222 -11.28 10.88 12.46
C ASP A 222 -9.89 11.39 12.04
N MET A 223 -8.82 10.98 12.73
CA MET A 223 -7.44 11.24 12.32
C MET A 223 -7.01 10.42 11.09
N ALA A 224 -7.81 9.45 10.66
CA ALA A 224 -7.55 8.62 9.50
C ALA A 224 -8.65 8.71 8.44
N ASP A 225 -8.23 8.69 7.17
CA ASP A 225 -9.06 8.55 5.99
C ASP A 225 -8.45 7.52 5.01
N MET A 226 -8.97 7.41 3.79
CA MET A 226 -8.45 6.48 2.75
C MET A 226 -7.04 6.82 2.26
N ARG A 227 -6.53 8.02 2.57
CA ARG A 227 -5.18 8.47 2.21
C ARG A 227 -4.20 8.39 3.38
N THR A 228 -4.61 7.76 4.48
CA THR A 228 -3.81 7.68 5.70
C THR A 228 -3.23 6.28 5.86
N MET A 229 -1.90 6.22 5.99
CA MET A 229 -1.19 5.06 6.51
C MET A 229 -1.09 5.21 8.03
N VAL A 230 -1.44 4.15 8.76
CA VAL A 230 -1.33 4.13 10.23
C VAL A 230 -0.27 3.12 10.63
N ILE A 231 0.64 3.51 11.52
CA ILE A 231 1.62 2.58 12.12
C ILE A 231 1.49 2.63 13.63
N VAL A 232 1.21 1.47 14.23
CA VAL A 232 1.22 1.28 15.69
C VAL A 232 2.54 0.62 16.06
N GLY A 233 3.27 1.23 16.98
CA GLY A 233 4.55 0.69 17.43
C GLY A 233 4.41 -0.59 18.26
N SER A 234 5.50 -1.33 18.44
CA SER A 234 5.63 -2.40 19.44
C SER A 234 5.78 -1.82 20.86
N SER A 235 5.85 -2.66 21.88
CA SER A 235 6.12 -2.20 23.28
C SER A 235 7.46 -1.48 23.39
N ARG A 236 8.38 -1.71 22.48
CA ARG A 236 9.73 -1.16 22.45
C ARG A 236 9.88 0.08 21.59
N THR A 237 8.84 0.47 20.84
CA THR A 237 8.87 1.67 19.98
C THR A 237 8.99 2.92 20.85
N ARG A 238 9.92 3.79 20.48
CA ARG A 238 10.30 5.00 21.23
C ARG A 238 10.16 6.25 20.37
N ILE A 239 9.98 7.38 21.05
CA ILE A 239 10.00 8.71 20.44
C ILE A 239 11.23 9.43 20.96
N ILE A 240 12.04 9.97 20.04
CA ILE A 240 13.14 10.89 20.36
C ILE A 240 12.65 12.29 20.05
N GLU A 241 12.46 13.10 21.08
CA GLU A 241 12.11 14.51 20.92
C GLU A 241 13.29 15.31 20.40
N ARG A 242 13.05 16.16 19.39
CA ARG A 242 14.05 17.05 18.79
C ARG A 242 13.41 18.36 18.38
N ALA A 243 14.22 19.43 18.29
CA ALA A 243 13.77 20.75 17.82
C ALA A 243 13.20 20.73 16.38
N ARG A 244 13.66 19.77 15.52
CA ARG A 244 13.19 19.60 14.13
C ARG A 244 12.01 18.61 13.99
N GLY A 245 11.36 18.28 15.09
CA GLY A 245 10.29 17.30 15.16
C GLY A 245 10.74 15.92 15.67
N PRO A 246 9.80 15.13 16.20
CA PRO A 246 10.09 13.84 16.83
C PRO A 246 10.57 12.81 15.79
N ILE A 247 11.41 11.85 16.24
CA ILE A 247 11.70 10.63 15.50
C ILE A 247 10.99 9.47 16.21
N LEU A 248 10.24 8.69 15.45
CA LEU A 248 9.66 7.43 15.90
C LEU A 248 10.54 6.26 15.42
N TYR A 249 10.98 5.39 16.34
CA TYR A 249 11.79 4.24 15.96
C TYR A 249 11.56 3.04 16.88
N THR A 250 11.83 1.84 16.38
CA THR A 250 11.84 0.61 17.16
C THR A 250 13.29 0.09 17.21
N PRO A 251 13.87 -0.16 18.40
CA PRO A 251 15.23 -0.71 18.54
C PRO A 251 15.36 -2.07 17.87
N ARG A 252 16.51 -2.37 17.26
CA ARG A 252 16.79 -3.63 16.56
C ARG A 252 16.91 -4.85 17.49
N GLY A 253 17.36 -4.62 18.70
CA GLY A 253 17.65 -5.70 19.65
C GLY A 253 16.67 -5.72 20.81
N ILE A 254 16.52 -6.90 21.41
CA ILE A 254 15.90 -7.12 22.70
C ILE A 254 17.07 -7.26 23.69
N SER A 255 17.44 -6.17 24.38
CA SER A 255 18.32 -6.27 25.55
C SER A 255 17.44 -6.33 26.79
N ASP A 256 17.66 -7.33 27.62
CA ASP A 256 16.96 -7.49 28.93
C ASP A 256 17.34 -6.39 29.94
N GLU A 257 18.22 -5.44 29.56
CA GLU A 257 18.82 -4.43 30.45
C GLU A 257 18.10 -3.08 30.50
N VAL A 258 16.84 -2.96 30.07
CA VAL A 258 16.08 -1.70 30.24
C VAL A 258 14.76 -1.95 30.96
N ALA A 259 14.86 -2.62 32.09
CA ALA A 259 13.86 -2.62 33.17
C ALA A 259 14.56 -2.09 34.44
N GLY A 260 14.76 -0.77 34.44
CA GLY A 260 15.28 -0.04 35.58
C GLY A 260 14.60 1.29 35.69
#